data_3259957ced9afa4fbc70661c5cddd581
#
_entry.id   3259957ced9afa4fbc70661c5cddd581
#
_cell.length_a   1.000
_cell.length_b   1.000
_cell.length_c   1.000
_cell.angle_alpha   90.00
_cell.angle_beta   90.00
_cell.angle_gamma   90.00
#
_symmetry.space_group_name_H-M   'P 1'
#
loop_
_entity.id
_entity.type
_entity.pdbx_description
1 polymer ?
#
loop_
_entity_poly.entity_id
_entity_poly.type
_entity_poly.pdbx_seq_one_letter_code
_entity_poly.pdbx_strand_id
1 'polypeptide(L)'
;MAQSFQVFHDTYIGTAYDVDGSAGPQCWDGYAFYDQWLGYPYVSCTATGGARDLWEQRATNGMLDNHEVVTGALQNGDIGVWGANMGGGYGHVAMYYNGKWMGQNQGGVSAYTDISIPQSPMGAFRPKCYKNGPGGTTKKFRITCVCGLITKVEIVEV
;
A
#
# COMPACT_ATOMS: atom_id res chain seq x y z
N MET A 1 -6.63 -13.79 7.23
CA MET A 1 -5.16 -13.66 7.41
C MET A 1 -4.79 -12.31 6.86
N ALA A 2 -4.05 -11.48 7.59
CA ALA A 2 -3.54 -10.24 7.03
C ALA A 2 -2.59 -10.62 5.88
N GLN A 3 -2.87 -10.16 4.67
CA GLN A 3 -2.01 -10.37 3.51
C GLN A 3 -0.75 -9.52 3.72
N SER A 4 0.43 -10.12 3.60
CA SER A 4 1.67 -9.36 3.70
C SER A 4 1.96 -8.63 2.38
N PHE A 5 2.60 -7.47 2.42
CA PHE A 5 3.02 -6.76 1.21
C PHE A 5 3.94 -7.60 0.30
N GLN A 6 4.70 -8.52 0.88
CA GLN A 6 5.50 -9.48 0.12
C GLN A 6 4.64 -10.26 -0.91
N VAL A 7 3.44 -10.70 -0.51
CA VAL A 7 2.53 -11.42 -1.42
C VAL A 7 2.05 -10.50 -2.55
N PHE A 8 1.73 -9.23 -2.24
CA PHE A 8 1.39 -8.25 -3.27
C PHE A 8 2.53 -8.03 -4.25
N HIS A 9 3.72 -7.74 -3.72
CA HIS A 9 4.92 -7.50 -4.51
C HIS A 9 5.19 -8.68 -5.46
N ASP A 10 5.34 -9.90 -4.92
CA ASP A 10 5.73 -11.07 -5.71
C ASP A 10 4.67 -11.49 -6.75
N THR A 11 3.39 -11.12 -6.51
CA THR A 11 2.32 -11.42 -7.43
C THR A 11 2.24 -10.42 -8.58
N TYR A 12 2.49 -9.12 -8.31
CA TYR A 12 2.16 -8.06 -9.25
C TYR A 12 3.35 -7.31 -9.84
N ILE A 13 4.59 -7.55 -9.35
CA ILE A 13 5.78 -6.96 -9.97
C ILE A 13 5.82 -7.29 -11.48
N GLY A 14 6.08 -6.30 -12.33
CA GLY A 14 6.08 -6.46 -13.78
C GLY A 14 4.71 -6.41 -14.46
N THR A 15 3.60 -6.27 -13.71
CA THR A 15 2.26 -6.06 -14.26
C THR A 15 1.89 -4.58 -14.26
N ALA A 16 0.90 -4.18 -15.06
CA ALA A 16 0.40 -2.81 -15.13
C ALA A 16 -1.13 -2.81 -15.04
N TYR A 17 -1.65 -1.84 -14.30
CA TYR A 17 -3.09 -1.63 -14.11
C TYR A 17 -3.45 -0.19 -14.41
N ASP A 18 -4.55 0.01 -15.12
CA ASP A 18 -5.21 1.28 -15.37
C ASP A 18 -6.59 1.17 -14.70
N VAL A 19 -6.68 1.66 -13.46
CA VAL A 19 -7.84 1.43 -12.58
C VAL A 19 -9.01 2.33 -12.97
N ASP A 20 -8.73 3.54 -13.41
CA ASP A 20 -9.78 4.51 -13.79
C ASP A 20 -10.02 4.59 -15.30
N GLY A 21 -9.23 3.88 -16.13
CA GLY A 21 -9.31 3.88 -17.59
C GLY A 21 -8.85 5.20 -18.21
N SER A 22 -8.04 5.98 -17.49
CA SER A 22 -7.64 7.33 -17.91
C SER A 22 -6.13 7.47 -17.97
N ALA A 23 -5.61 7.94 -19.11
CA ALA A 23 -4.20 8.21 -19.36
C ALA A 23 -3.27 6.98 -19.29
N GLY A 24 -3.82 5.76 -19.25
CA GLY A 24 -3.07 4.52 -19.08
C GLY A 24 -2.48 4.36 -17.68
N PRO A 25 -1.73 3.28 -17.43
CA PRO A 25 -1.21 2.97 -16.09
C PRO A 25 -0.33 4.09 -15.52
N GLN A 26 -0.83 4.81 -14.53
CA GLN A 26 -0.14 5.88 -13.81
C GLN A 26 0.31 5.41 -12.42
N CYS A 27 1.11 6.19 -11.73
CA CYS A 27 1.54 5.87 -10.37
C CYS A 27 0.35 5.80 -9.39
N TRP A 28 -0.66 6.65 -9.62
CA TRP A 28 -1.89 6.62 -8.82
C TRP A 28 -2.68 5.33 -9.00
N ASP A 29 -2.77 4.78 -10.22
CA ASP A 29 -3.44 3.50 -10.48
C ASP A 29 -2.77 2.36 -9.71
N GLY A 30 -1.44 2.38 -9.63
CA GLY A 30 -0.70 1.41 -8.84
C GLY A 30 -1.07 1.45 -7.36
N TYR A 31 -1.19 2.64 -6.80
CA TYR A 31 -1.68 2.83 -5.44
C TYR A 31 -3.15 2.39 -5.31
N ALA A 32 -4.03 2.82 -6.22
CA ALA A 32 -5.45 2.50 -6.18
C ALA A 32 -5.70 0.99 -6.26
N PHE A 33 -4.95 0.28 -7.12
CA PHE A 33 -5.01 -1.17 -7.20
C PHE A 33 -4.52 -1.84 -5.90
N TYR A 34 -3.48 -1.31 -5.28
CA TYR A 34 -3.00 -1.81 -3.99
C TYR A 34 -4.06 -1.66 -2.88
N ASP A 35 -4.73 -0.51 -2.79
CA ASP A 35 -5.82 -0.32 -1.82
C ASP A 35 -6.97 -1.30 -2.07
N GLN A 36 -7.37 -1.50 -3.34
CA GLN A 36 -8.40 -2.50 -3.69
C GLN A 36 -7.98 -3.91 -3.26
N TRP A 37 -6.72 -4.27 -3.47
CA TRP A 37 -6.20 -5.58 -3.04
C TRP A 37 -6.23 -5.74 -1.51
N LEU A 38 -6.03 -4.66 -0.75
CA LEU A 38 -6.20 -4.65 0.71
C LEU A 38 -7.66 -4.70 1.15
N GLY A 39 -8.61 -4.56 0.22
CA GLY A 39 -10.04 -4.46 0.51
C GLY A 39 -10.48 -3.06 0.95
N TYR A 40 -9.70 -2.03 0.64
CA TYR A 40 -9.99 -0.63 0.92
C TYR A 40 -10.53 0.09 -0.32
N PRO A 41 -11.41 1.09 -0.16
CA PRO A 41 -11.68 2.04 -1.21
C PRO A 41 -10.44 2.90 -1.44
N TYR A 42 -10.07 3.10 -2.71
CA TYR A 42 -9.01 4.04 -3.05
C TYR A 42 -9.47 5.50 -2.92
N VAL A 43 -8.54 6.40 -2.75
CA VAL A 43 -8.77 7.84 -2.67
C VAL A 43 -8.47 8.51 -4.01
N SER A 44 -9.44 9.27 -4.53
CA SER A 44 -9.29 10.04 -5.77
C SER A 44 -8.53 11.33 -5.53
N CYS A 45 -7.73 11.74 -6.52
CA CYS A 45 -6.98 12.99 -6.53
C CYS A 45 -7.79 14.06 -7.23
N THR A 46 -8.53 14.89 -6.48
CA THR A 46 -9.50 15.83 -7.04
C THR A 46 -9.08 17.30 -7.01
N ALA A 47 -8.06 17.66 -6.23
CA ALA A 47 -7.63 19.05 -6.10
C ALA A 47 -6.72 19.46 -7.26
N THR A 48 -5.73 18.64 -7.61
CA THR A 48 -4.79 18.91 -8.70
C THR A 48 -4.84 17.86 -9.80
N GLY A 49 -5.52 16.73 -9.56
CA GLY A 49 -5.51 15.55 -10.41
C GLY A 49 -4.22 14.73 -10.30
N GLY A 50 -3.34 15.05 -9.38
CA GLY A 50 -2.05 14.41 -9.22
C GLY A 50 -1.91 13.65 -7.91
N ALA A 51 -1.03 12.66 -7.90
CA ALA A 51 -0.81 11.79 -6.73
C ALA A 51 -0.46 12.57 -5.45
N ARG A 52 0.10 13.78 -5.56
CA ARG A 52 0.38 14.64 -4.40
C ARG A 52 -0.84 14.96 -3.56
N ASP A 53 -2.04 14.96 -4.15
CA ASP A 53 -3.30 15.24 -3.44
C ASP A 53 -3.54 14.22 -2.32
N LEU A 54 -3.05 12.99 -2.45
CA LEU A 54 -3.16 11.98 -1.39
C LEU A 54 -2.57 12.48 -0.07
N TRP A 55 -1.47 13.23 -0.14
CA TRP A 55 -0.84 13.81 1.04
C TRP A 55 -1.35 15.20 1.39
N GLU A 56 -1.45 16.08 0.40
CA GLU A 56 -1.82 17.48 0.61
C GLU A 56 -3.26 17.63 1.12
N GLN A 57 -4.18 16.76 0.68
CA GLN A 57 -5.59 16.77 1.07
C GLN A 57 -5.95 15.72 2.14
N ARG A 58 -4.96 15.03 2.74
CA ARG A 58 -5.20 13.87 3.63
C ARG A 58 -6.16 14.11 4.79
N ALA A 59 -6.30 15.36 5.23
CA ALA A 59 -7.23 15.70 6.32
C ALA A 59 -8.71 15.56 5.92
N THR A 60 -9.01 15.59 4.62
CA THR A 60 -10.39 15.67 4.11
C THR A 60 -10.71 14.70 2.99
N ASN A 61 -9.71 14.04 2.39
CA ASN A 61 -9.91 13.18 1.23
C ASN A 61 -10.27 11.71 1.58
N GLY A 62 -10.36 11.36 2.86
CA GLY A 62 -10.64 9.98 3.30
C GLY A 62 -9.42 9.07 3.43
N MET A 63 -8.21 9.55 3.10
CA MET A 63 -6.99 8.73 3.21
C MET A 63 -6.79 8.19 4.62
N LEU A 64 -7.09 9.00 5.63
CA LEU A 64 -6.93 8.63 7.03
C LEU A 64 -8.02 7.68 7.56
N ASP A 65 -9.04 7.34 6.77
CA ASP A 65 -10.05 6.37 7.17
C ASP A 65 -9.45 4.96 7.26
N ASN A 66 -8.60 4.60 6.29
CA ASN A 66 -7.99 3.28 6.18
C ASN A 66 -6.48 3.25 6.39
N HIS A 67 -5.85 4.42 6.50
CA HIS A 67 -4.41 4.57 6.67
C HIS A 67 -4.10 5.44 7.89
N GLU A 68 -2.88 5.32 8.40
CA GLU A 68 -2.31 6.23 9.39
C GLU A 68 -1.01 6.85 8.87
N VAL A 69 -0.70 8.06 9.32
CA VAL A 69 0.57 8.72 8.98
C VAL A 69 1.72 7.97 9.65
N VAL A 70 2.74 7.65 8.87
CA VAL A 70 3.96 7.02 9.38
C VAL A 70 4.80 8.10 10.07
N THR A 71 5.10 7.90 11.35
CA THR A 71 5.93 8.80 12.17
C THR A 71 7.29 8.20 12.54
N GLY A 72 7.54 6.96 12.18
CA GLY A 72 8.77 6.21 12.48
C GLY A 72 9.40 5.61 11.23
N ALA A 73 10.10 4.50 11.41
CA ALA A 73 10.73 3.79 10.30
C ALA A 73 9.69 3.24 9.31
N LEU A 74 10.00 3.31 8.03
CA LEU A 74 9.20 2.72 6.98
C LEU A 74 9.17 1.19 7.09
N GLN A 75 8.03 0.61 6.75
CA GLN A 75 7.82 -0.83 6.66
C GLN A 75 7.34 -1.19 5.24
N ASN A 76 7.57 -2.44 4.83
CA ASN A 76 7.07 -2.94 3.55
C ASN A 76 5.55 -2.75 3.46
N GLY A 77 5.10 -2.12 2.36
CA GLY A 77 3.71 -1.76 2.14
C GLY A 77 3.31 -0.35 2.60
N ASP A 78 4.21 0.42 3.22
CA ASP A 78 3.97 1.84 3.46
C ASP A 78 3.92 2.60 2.14
N ILE A 79 2.97 3.52 2.01
CA ILE A 79 2.68 4.28 0.79
C ILE A 79 3.35 5.65 0.90
N GLY A 80 4.44 5.87 0.15
CA GLY A 80 5.12 7.16 0.07
C GLY A 80 4.48 8.06 -0.98
N VAL A 81 4.37 9.36 -0.68
CA VAL A 81 3.82 10.37 -1.59
C VAL A 81 4.80 11.51 -1.77
N TRP A 82 5.12 11.83 -3.02
CA TRP A 82 6.01 12.94 -3.40
C TRP A 82 5.20 14.12 -3.95
N GLY A 83 5.76 15.31 -3.75
CA GLY A 83 5.14 16.57 -4.15
C GLY A 83 5.37 16.95 -5.62
N ALA A 84 5.09 18.21 -5.94
CA ALA A 84 5.14 18.76 -7.29
C ALA A 84 6.53 18.76 -7.95
N ASN A 85 7.60 18.49 -7.20
CA ASN A 85 8.95 18.32 -7.73
C ASN A 85 9.16 16.99 -8.48
N MET A 86 8.15 16.12 -8.50
CA MET A 86 8.12 14.87 -9.26
C MET A 86 6.90 14.80 -10.18
N GLY A 87 6.93 13.84 -11.13
CA GLY A 87 5.79 13.56 -12.00
C GLY A 87 5.30 14.76 -12.82
N GLY A 88 6.19 15.65 -13.25
CA GLY A 88 5.80 16.84 -14.03
C GLY A 88 4.90 17.82 -13.29
N GLY A 89 4.96 17.87 -11.95
CA GLY A 89 4.12 18.72 -11.12
C GLY A 89 2.93 18.01 -10.48
N TYR A 90 2.63 16.80 -10.91
CA TYR A 90 1.52 16.00 -10.37
C TYR A 90 1.89 15.19 -9.12
N GLY A 91 3.18 15.14 -8.79
CA GLY A 91 3.68 14.30 -7.71
C GLY A 91 3.87 12.85 -8.14
N HIS A 92 4.16 12.00 -7.16
CA HIS A 92 4.33 10.57 -7.35
C HIS A 92 3.85 9.80 -6.12
N VAL A 93 3.47 8.55 -6.30
CA VAL A 93 3.11 7.63 -5.23
C VAL A 93 3.67 6.25 -5.50
N ALA A 94 4.23 5.62 -4.48
CA ALA A 94 4.77 4.25 -4.57
C ALA A 94 4.78 3.59 -3.20
N MET A 95 4.84 2.27 -3.15
CA MET A 95 4.87 1.47 -1.93
C MET A 95 6.31 1.10 -1.57
N TYR A 96 6.65 1.25 -0.29
CA TYR A 96 7.98 0.90 0.21
C TYR A 96 8.18 -0.63 0.24
N TYR A 97 9.33 -1.08 -0.25
CA TYR A 97 9.72 -2.48 -0.23
C TYR A 97 11.24 -2.64 -0.13
N ASN A 98 11.71 -3.15 1.00
CA ASN A 98 13.12 -3.53 1.22
C ASN A 98 14.15 -2.45 0.77
N GLY A 99 13.91 -1.20 1.14
CA GLY A 99 14.81 -0.08 0.80
C GLY A 99 14.57 0.53 -0.58
N LYS A 100 13.58 0.06 -1.33
CA LYS A 100 13.17 0.57 -2.64
C LYS A 100 11.70 0.97 -2.63
N TRP A 101 11.23 1.47 -3.76
CA TRP A 101 9.85 1.86 -3.96
C TRP A 101 9.26 1.10 -5.15
N MET A 102 8.25 0.28 -4.89
CA MET A 102 7.44 -0.39 -5.90
C MET A 102 6.34 0.55 -6.36
N GLY A 103 6.28 0.85 -7.64
CA GLY A 103 5.24 1.70 -8.22
C GLY A 103 5.12 1.53 -9.71
N GLN A 104 4.08 2.12 -10.28
CA GLN A 104 3.87 2.20 -11.73
C GLN A 104 4.33 3.55 -12.27
N ASN A 105 4.53 3.62 -13.58
CA ASN A 105 4.93 4.83 -14.30
C ASN A 105 6.14 5.51 -13.66
N GLN A 106 7.16 4.73 -13.34
CA GLN A 106 8.41 5.18 -12.74
C GLN A 106 9.61 4.52 -13.42
N GLY A 107 10.76 5.20 -13.42
CA GLY A 107 11.97 4.68 -14.08
C GLY A 107 11.81 4.44 -15.59
N GLY A 108 10.85 5.10 -16.24
CA GLY A 108 10.53 4.90 -17.67
C GLY A 108 9.71 3.64 -17.96
N VAL A 109 9.14 2.99 -16.94
CA VAL A 109 8.37 1.75 -17.06
C VAL A 109 6.95 1.99 -16.55
N SER A 110 5.94 1.63 -17.36
CA SER A 110 4.52 1.75 -16.97
C SER A 110 4.10 0.69 -15.93
N ALA A 111 4.67 -0.52 -16.02
CA ALA A 111 4.39 -1.61 -15.09
C ALA A 111 4.99 -1.37 -13.69
N TYR A 112 4.49 -2.09 -12.70
CA TYR A 112 5.12 -2.12 -11.38
C TYR A 112 6.59 -2.49 -11.48
N THR A 113 7.43 -1.63 -10.95
CA THR A 113 8.88 -1.84 -10.88
C THR A 113 9.43 -1.30 -9.56
N ASP A 114 10.55 -1.86 -9.11
CA ASP A 114 11.26 -1.43 -7.90
C ASP A 114 12.38 -0.48 -8.28
N ILE A 115 12.30 0.75 -7.80
CA ILE A 115 13.39 1.72 -7.99
C ILE A 115 13.83 2.36 -6.66
N SER A 116 15.05 2.86 -6.65
CA SER A 116 15.51 3.77 -5.61
C SER A 116 15.12 5.19 -6.01
N ILE A 117 14.37 5.87 -5.15
CA ILE A 117 14.01 7.29 -5.33
C ILE A 117 14.85 8.10 -4.34
N PRO A 118 15.83 8.90 -4.82
CA PRO A 118 16.73 9.65 -3.94
C PRO A 118 16.03 10.72 -3.10
N GLN A 119 14.94 11.31 -3.64
CA GLN A 119 14.15 12.30 -2.93
C GLN A 119 13.30 11.64 -1.85
N SER A 120 13.30 12.19 -0.65
CA SER A 120 12.38 11.78 0.38
C SER A 120 10.94 12.12 -0.02
N PRO A 121 9.95 11.26 0.27
CA PRO A 121 8.54 11.62 0.13
C PRO A 121 8.18 12.78 1.07
N MET A 122 7.12 13.53 0.76
CA MET A 122 6.52 14.50 1.68
C MET A 122 6.07 13.82 2.98
N GLY A 123 5.67 12.58 2.88
CA GLY A 123 5.33 11.71 3.96
C GLY A 123 4.88 10.35 3.46
N ALA A 124 4.55 9.47 4.38
CA ALA A 124 4.09 8.13 4.07
C ALA A 124 2.87 7.75 4.92
N PHE A 125 2.09 6.83 4.38
CA PHE A 125 0.92 6.25 5.03
C PHE A 125 1.13 4.76 5.24
N ARG A 126 0.66 4.25 6.37
CA ARG A 126 0.62 2.83 6.67
C ARG A 126 -0.82 2.34 6.60
N PRO A 127 -1.13 1.33 5.79
CA PRO A 127 -2.43 0.66 5.86
C PRO A 127 -2.72 0.17 7.28
N LYS A 128 -3.90 0.48 7.82
CA LYS A 128 -4.25 0.10 9.21
C LYS A 128 -4.24 -1.39 9.46
N CYS A 129 -4.42 -2.21 8.41
CA CYS A 129 -4.30 -3.67 8.52
C CYS A 129 -2.87 -4.13 8.86
N TYR A 130 -1.84 -3.27 8.68
CA TYR A 130 -0.45 -3.53 9.05
C TYR A 130 -0.04 -2.88 10.38
N LYS A 131 -0.97 -2.28 11.10
CA LYS A 131 -0.73 -1.53 12.35
C LYS A 131 0.04 -2.34 13.41
N ASN A 132 -0.05 -3.66 13.36
CA ASN A 132 0.62 -4.57 14.30
C ASN A 132 1.93 -5.15 13.71
N GLY A 133 2.48 -4.55 12.65
CA GLY A 133 3.67 -5.02 11.93
C GLY A 133 3.41 -6.29 11.10
N PRO A 134 4.40 -6.76 10.31
CA PRO A 134 4.36 -8.08 9.67
C PRO A 134 4.41 -9.24 10.68
N GLY A 135 4.39 -8.93 11.95
CA GLY A 135 4.27 -9.78 13.13
C GLY A 135 3.15 -9.32 14.05
N GLY A 136 2.02 -8.84 13.50
CA GLY A 136 0.80 -8.79 14.30
C GLY A 136 0.63 -10.15 14.94
N THR A 137 0.54 -10.21 16.28
CA THR A 137 0.46 -11.42 17.09
C THR A 137 -0.19 -12.54 16.28
N THR A 138 0.61 -13.49 15.87
CA THR A 138 0.12 -14.68 15.17
C THR A 138 -0.72 -15.41 16.19
N LYS A 139 -2.02 -15.11 16.21
CA LYS A 139 -2.95 -15.88 17.02
C LYS A 139 -2.91 -17.29 16.49
N LYS A 140 -2.13 -18.13 17.11
CA LYS A 140 -2.15 -19.57 16.80
C LYS A 140 -3.45 -20.12 17.35
N PHE A 141 -4.25 -20.65 16.44
CA PHE A 141 -5.44 -21.40 16.82
C PHE A 141 -5.02 -22.84 17.10
N ARG A 142 -5.26 -23.31 18.32
CA ARG A 142 -5.21 -24.73 18.60
C ARG A 142 -6.60 -25.30 18.32
N ILE A 143 -6.71 -26.11 17.28
CA ILE A 143 -7.95 -26.83 16.95
C ILE A 143 -7.81 -28.23 17.52
N THR A 144 -8.70 -28.60 18.42
CA THR A 144 -8.81 -29.95 18.94
C THR A 144 -9.92 -30.66 18.20
N CYS A 145 -9.56 -31.75 17.51
CA CYS A 145 -10.50 -32.62 16.84
C CYS A 145 -10.55 -33.96 17.55
N VAL A 146 -11.77 -34.44 17.84
CA VAL A 146 -12.02 -35.79 18.35
C VAL A 146 -12.95 -36.47 17.35
N CYS A 147 -12.53 -37.62 16.82
CA CYS A 147 -13.30 -38.41 15.86
C CYS A 147 -13.76 -37.59 14.62
N GLY A 148 -12.92 -36.68 14.11
CA GLY A 148 -13.26 -35.85 12.93
C GLY A 148 -14.15 -34.65 13.20
N LEU A 149 -14.57 -34.43 14.43
CA LEU A 149 -15.33 -33.26 14.86
C LEU A 149 -14.42 -32.24 15.55
N ILE A 150 -14.58 -30.96 15.17
CA ILE A 150 -13.92 -29.86 15.90
C ILE A 150 -14.65 -29.68 17.23
N THR A 151 -13.96 -30.01 18.32
CA THR A 151 -14.55 -29.96 19.66
C THR A 151 -14.14 -28.69 20.42
N LYS A 152 -13.02 -28.06 20.02
CA LYS A 152 -12.53 -26.84 20.66
C LYS A 152 -11.66 -26.03 19.72
N VAL A 153 -11.82 -24.71 19.74
CA VAL A 153 -10.90 -23.75 19.12
C VAL A 153 -10.42 -22.80 20.23
N GLU A 154 -9.13 -22.79 20.50
CA GLU A 154 -8.51 -21.89 21.46
C GLU A 154 -7.58 -20.91 20.75
N ILE A 155 -7.63 -19.63 21.16
CA ILE A 155 -6.64 -18.62 20.77
C ILE A 155 -5.48 -18.78 21.73
N VAL A 156 -4.31 -19.13 21.21
CA VAL A 156 -3.06 -19.21 21.99
C VAL A 156 -2.24 -17.98 21.64
N GLU A 157 -2.04 -17.09 22.61
CA GLU A 157 -1.07 -15.99 22.47
C GLU A 157 0.35 -16.58 22.54
N VAL A 158 1.21 -16.19 21.59
CA VAL A 158 2.61 -16.61 21.50
C VAL A 158 3.48 -15.37 21.58
#